data_5ef34d6bbf92f261e4fb7464c6d42bec
#
_entry.id   5ef34d6bbf92f261e4fb7464c6d42bec
#
_cell.length_a   1.000
_cell.length_b   1.000
_cell.length_c   1.000
_cell.angle_alpha   90.00
_cell.angle_beta   90.00
_cell.angle_gamma   90.00
#
_symmetry.space_group_name_H-M   'P 1'
#
loop_
_entity.id
_entity.type
_entity.pdbx_description
1 polymer ?
#
loop_
_entity_poly.entity_id
_entity_poly.type
_entity_poly.pdbx_seq_one_letter_code
_entity_poly.pdbx_strand_id
1 'polypeptide(L)' 'MDLNYFKDKLFDILNETDELDIADICADDLKDRLTVSIAGGSVFQIECRQVNG' A
#
# COMPACT_ATOMS: atom_id res chain seq x y z
N MET A 1 -10.24 -11.61 8.73
CA MET A 1 -9.83 -10.28 8.26
C MET A 1 -10.22 -10.16 6.80
N ASP A 2 -10.95 -9.11 6.43
CA ASP A 2 -11.30 -8.93 5.03
C ASP A 2 -10.24 -8.09 4.31
N LEU A 3 -10.34 -8.05 2.99
CA LEU A 3 -9.35 -7.40 2.14
C LEU A 3 -9.26 -5.89 2.41
N ASN A 4 -10.39 -5.23 2.60
CA ASN A 4 -10.38 -3.78 2.83
C ASN A 4 -9.69 -3.45 4.16
N TYR A 5 -9.94 -4.23 5.19
CA TYR A 5 -9.28 -4.04 6.48
C TYR A 5 -7.77 -4.24 6.35
N PHE A 6 -7.38 -5.29 5.64
CA PHE A 6 -5.96 -5.57 5.40
C PHE A 6 -5.28 -4.43 4.66
N LYS A 7 -5.92 -3.92 3.61
CA LYS A 7 -5.34 -2.81 2.83
C LYS A 7 -5.20 -1.55 3.66
N ASP A 8 -6.20 -1.24 4.48
CA ASP A 8 -6.15 -0.06 5.35
C ASP A 8 -4.99 -0.16 6.32
N LYS A 9 -4.79 -1.34 6.92
CA LYS A 9 -3.69 -1.53 7.86
C LYS A 9 -2.33 -1.48 7.17
N LEU A 10 -2.25 -2.06 5.98
CA LEU A 10 -1.02 -1.99 5.21
C LEU A 10 -0.68 -0.54 4.84
N PHE A 11 -1.68 0.24 4.45
CA PHE A 11 -1.49 1.66 4.16
C PHE A 11 -0.92 2.38 5.38
N ASP A 12 -1.50 2.14 6.56
CA ASP A 12 -1.06 2.78 7.79
C ASP A 12 0.39 2.39 8.13
N ILE A 13 0.73 1.11 7.98
CA ILE A 13 2.08 0.62 8.27
C ILE A 13 3.09 1.29 7.33
N LEU A 14 2.77 1.35 6.04
CA LEU A 14 3.66 1.97 5.07
C LEU A 14 3.79 3.46 5.32
N ASN A 15 2.71 4.10 5.75
CA ASN A 15 2.72 5.54 6.00
C ASN A 15 3.53 5.89 7.25
N GLU A 16 3.64 4.96 8.20
CA GLU A 16 4.33 5.20 9.46
C GLU A 16 5.77 4.68 9.48
N THR A 17 6.14 3.82 8.53
CA THR A 17 7.49 3.25 8.54
C THR A 17 8.53 4.29 8.16
N ASP A 18 9.69 4.22 8.81
CA ASP A 18 10.84 5.03 8.45
C ASP A 18 11.96 4.19 7.81
N GLU A 19 11.69 2.91 7.57
CA GLU A 19 12.65 2.04 6.89
C GLU A 19 12.67 2.26 5.39
N LEU A 20 11.57 2.78 4.84
CA LEU A 20 11.46 3.15 3.44
C LEU A 20 11.26 4.66 3.36
N ASP A 21 11.96 5.29 2.44
CA ASP A 21 11.88 6.74 2.27
C ASP A 21 10.70 7.06 1.34
N ILE A 22 9.49 6.89 1.86
CA ILE A 22 8.26 7.02 1.08
C ILE A 22 7.87 8.48 0.97
N ALA A 23 7.72 8.95 -0.27
CA ALA A 23 7.28 10.31 -0.54
C ALA A 23 5.75 10.42 -0.59
N ASP A 24 5.07 9.38 -1.09
CA ASP A 24 3.62 9.40 -1.24
C ASP A 24 3.08 7.99 -1.37
N ILE A 25 1.84 7.80 -0.94
CA ILE A 25 1.11 6.53 -1.11
C ILE A 25 -0.29 6.87 -1.61
N CYS A 26 -0.71 6.19 -2.66
CA CYS A 26 -2.07 6.31 -3.19
C CYS A 26 -2.75 4.94 -3.14
N ALA A 27 -4.00 4.93 -2.70
CA ALA A 27 -4.81 3.72 -2.68
C ALA A 27 -5.84 3.76 -3.81
N ASP A 28 -5.93 2.69 -4.59
CA ASP A 28 -6.96 2.50 -5.60
C ASP A 28 -7.86 1.36 -5.16
N ASP A 29 -8.99 1.68 -4.56
CA ASP A 29 -9.88 0.68 -4.00
C ASP A 29 -10.59 -0.15 -5.07
N LEU A 30 -10.77 0.39 -6.27
CA LEU A 30 -11.39 -0.34 -7.36
C LEU A 30 -10.51 -1.47 -7.86
N LYS A 31 -9.20 -1.30 -7.77
CA LYS A 31 -8.22 -2.27 -8.26
C LYS A 31 -7.49 -2.98 -7.13
N ASP A 32 -7.84 -2.70 -5.88
CA ASP A 32 -7.18 -3.26 -4.69
C ASP A 32 -5.67 -3.09 -4.76
N ARG A 33 -5.24 -1.88 -5.07
CA ARG A 33 -3.84 -1.58 -5.36
C ARG A 33 -3.38 -0.38 -4.56
N LEU A 34 -2.14 -0.46 -4.08
CA LEU A 34 -1.46 0.68 -3.48
C LEU A 34 -0.31 1.08 -4.40
N THR A 35 -0.18 2.38 -4.66
CA THR A 35 0.95 2.91 -5.40
C THR A 35 1.85 3.67 -4.43
N VAL A 36 3.10 3.25 -4.34
CA VAL A 36 4.06 3.80 -3.38
C VAL A 36 5.16 4.52 -4.15
N SER A 37 5.28 5.81 -3.91
CA SER A 37 6.33 6.63 -4.50
C SER A 37 7.46 6.80 -3.50
N ILE A 38 8.67 6.48 -3.90
CA ILE A 38 9.86 6.56 -3.04
C ILE A 38 10.59 7.86 -3.36
N ALA A 39 11.12 8.52 -2.32
CA ALA A 39 11.98 9.68 -2.52
C ALA A 39 13.15 9.27 -3.40
N GLY A 40 13.42 10.06 -4.44
CA GLY A 40 14.42 9.69 -5.43
C GLY A 40 13.83 9.25 -6.76
N GLY A 41 12.52 8.98 -6.82
CA GLY A 41 11.81 8.81 -8.07
C GLY A 41 11.30 7.41 -8.39
N SER A 42 11.63 6.40 -7.59
CA SER A 42 11.09 5.05 -7.80
C SER A 42 9.62 4.98 -7.42
N VAL A 43 8.83 4.23 -8.20
CA VAL A 43 7.40 4.03 -7.93
C VAL A 43 7.11 2.54 -8.00
N PHE A 44 6.44 2.03 -6.97
CA PHE A 44 6.08 0.62 -6.88
C PHE A 44 4.58 0.47 -6.71
N GLN A 45 4.02 -0.61 -7.23
CA GLN A 45 2.61 -0.93 -7.05
C GLN A 45 2.49 -2.23 -6.28
N ILE A 46 1.60 -2.23 -5.30
CA ILE A 46 1.29 -3.41 -4.50
C ILE A 46 -0.15 -3.78 -4.79
N GLU A 47 -0.36 -4.95 -5.39
CA GLU A 47 -1.71 -5.45 -5.64
C GLU A 47 -2.08 -6.42 -4.54
N CYS A 48 -3.23 -6.20 -3.92
CA CYS A 48 -3.71 -7.03 -2.82
C CYS A 48 -4.83 -7.93 -3.31
N ARG A 49 -4.76 -9.21 -2.95
CA ARG A 49 -5.80 -10.16 -3.30
C ARG A 49 -5.95 -11.15 -2.15
N GLN A 50 -7.20 -11.36 -1.75
CA GLN A 50 -7.47 -12.33 -0.71
C GLN A 50 -7.59 -13.71 -1.34
N VAL A 51 -6.69 -14.62 -0.97
CA VAL A 51 -6.64 -15.97 -1.55
C VAL A 51 -7.30 -17.00 -0.67
N ASN A 52 -7.60 -16.65 0.57
CA ASN A 52 -8.25 -17.54 1.51
C ASN A 52 -8.94 -16.68 2.58
N GLY A 53 -10.18 -17.03 2.83
CA GLY A 53 -11.02 -16.26 3.72
C GLY A 53 -10.95 -16.57 5.15
#